data_16735ff8299ebdaba68db82aeca7fe63
#
_entry.id   16735ff8299ebdaba68db82aeca7fe63
#
_cell.length_a   1.000
_cell.length_b   1.000
_cell.length_c   1.000
_cell.angle_alpha   90.00
_cell.angle_beta   90.00
_cell.angle_gamma   90.00
#
_symmetry.space_group_name_H-M   'P 1'
#
loop_
_entity.id
_entity.type
_entity.pdbx_description
1 polymer ?
#
loop_
_entity_poly.entity_id
_entity_poly.type
_entity_poly.pdbx_seq_one_letter_code
_entity_poly.pdbx_strand_id
1 'polypeptide(L)'
;RYKLSRKLLTLGFRSLNEHNLLETVLPHLRDLRDQVKETACFGVLGDEKGIFIEQAQGHHTFRFVLSPGKPFELHCSAPGKAIMAYLPKTVRDRYLSYMTFTRYNSRTITSREAYLEELEKVGKLGYAMDNEEELSGVICVGAPIFNYTGYPCGAIWISGPKDRLSKEVVKNTVKA
;
A
#
# COMPACT_ATOMS: atom_id res chain seq x y z
N ARG A 1 -17.98 8.55 -29.54
CA ARG A 1 -17.09 8.64 -28.36
C ARG A 1 -17.88 8.14 -27.15
N TYR A 2 -17.46 7.01 -26.53
CA TYR A 2 -18.13 6.44 -25.37
C TYR A 2 -17.67 7.16 -24.10
N LYS A 3 -18.59 7.34 -23.14
CA LYS A 3 -18.28 7.85 -21.78
C LYS A 3 -18.71 6.80 -20.76
N LEU A 4 -17.92 6.67 -19.69
CA LEU A 4 -18.29 5.83 -18.55
C LEU A 4 -19.54 6.40 -17.87
N SER A 5 -20.49 5.54 -17.58
CA SER A 5 -21.72 5.94 -16.87
C SER A 5 -21.41 6.25 -15.39
N ARG A 6 -22.06 7.29 -14.84
CA ARG A 6 -22.01 7.60 -13.40
C ARG A 6 -22.55 6.48 -12.50
N LYS A 7 -23.28 5.51 -13.05
CA LYS A 7 -23.71 4.29 -12.34
C LYS A 7 -22.52 3.48 -11.81
N LEU A 8 -21.37 3.50 -12.51
CA LEU A 8 -20.13 2.84 -12.04
C LEU A 8 -19.58 3.48 -10.76
N LEU A 9 -19.71 4.80 -10.62
CA LEU A 9 -19.38 5.51 -9.39
C LEU A 9 -20.23 5.03 -8.21
N THR A 10 -21.55 4.90 -8.41
CA THR A 10 -22.47 4.40 -7.37
C THR A 10 -22.11 2.99 -6.93
N LEU A 11 -21.73 2.12 -7.86
CA LEU A 11 -21.29 0.75 -7.54
C LEU A 11 -19.96 0.75 -6.80
N GLY A 12 -18.99 1.56 -7.23
CA GLY A 12 -17.69 1.72 -6.58
C GLY A 12 -17.83 2.24 -5.14
N PHE A 13 -18.63 3.29 -4.93
CA PHE A 13 -18.91 3.80 -3.59
C PHE A 13 -19.62 2.79 -2.68
N ARG A 14 -20.56 1.99 -3.21
CA ARG A 14 -21.19 0.93 -2.43
C ARG A 14 -20.18 -0.12 -1.98
N SER A 15 -19.29 -0.55 -2.86
CA SER A 15 -18.23 -1.51 -2.53
C SER A 15 -17.28 -0.99 -1.45
N LEU A 16 -16.97 0.32 -1.44
CA LEU A 16 -16.13 0.95 -0.42
C LEU A 16 -16.90 1.21 0.89
N ASN A 17 -18.21 1.52 0.79
CA ASN A 17 -19.03 1.88 1.94
C ASN A 17 -19.65 0.69 2.67
N GLU A 18 -19.58 -0.53 2.14
CA GLU A 18 -20.10 -1.73 2.83
C GLU A 18 -19.56 -1.89 4.26
N HIS A 19 -18.46 -1.19 4.60
CA HIS A 19 -17.84 -1.25 5.93
C HIS A 19 -17.47 0.13 6.52
N ASN A 20 -17.96 1.25 5.99
CA ASN A 20 -17.55 2.62 6.39
C ASN A 20 -16.00 2.79 6.43
N LEU A 21 -15.30 2.04 5.59
CA LEU A 21 -13.84 1.90 5.66
C LEU A 21 -13.12 3.24 5.46
N LEU A 22 -13.61 4.07 4.53
CA LEU A 22 -13.02 5.40 4.29
C LEU A 22 -13.20 6.33 5.48
N GLU A 23 -14.40 6.37 6.06
CA GLU A 23 -14.69 7.21 7.24
C GLU A 23 -13.82 6.81 8.43
N THR A 24 -13.60 5.51 8.59
CA THR A 24 -12.75 4.97 9.65
C THR A 24 -11.26 5.28 9.42
N VAL A 25 -10.79 5.14 8.17
CA VAL A 25 -9.35 5.27 7.86
C VAL A 25 -8.89 6.73 7.80
N LEU A 26 -9.72 7.66 7.31
CA LEU A 26 -9.33 9.06 7.10
C LEU A 26 -8.75 9.76 8.33
N PRO A 27 -9.32 9.66 9.56
CA PRO A 27 -8.73 10.24 10.75
C PRO A 27 -7.30 9.70 11.01
N HIS A 28 -7.10 8.39 10.89
CA HIS A 28 -5.80 7.75 11.11
C HIS A 28 -4.76 8.16 10.05
N LEU A 29 -5.18 8.35 8.78
CA LEU A 29 -4.29 8.91 7.76
C LEU A 29 -3.83 10.33 8.10
N ARG A 30 -4.73 11.16 8.64
CA ARG A 30 -4.40 12.52 9.06
C ARG A 30 -3.45 12.53 10.24
N ASP A 31 -3.70 11.70 11.23
CA ASP A 31 -2.85 11.55 12.42
C ASP A 31 -1.45 11.07 12.01
N LEU A 32 -1.36 10.04 11.17
CA LEU A 32 -0.09 9.53 10.66
C LEU A 32 0.67 10.61 9.87
N ARG A 33 -0.01 11.31 8.93
CA ARG A 33 0.56 12.44 8.20
C ARG A 33 1.10 13.51 9.13
N ASP A 34 0.34 13.87 10.17
CA ASP A 34 0.72 14.94 11.09
C ASP A 34 1.91 14.57 11.96
N GLN A 35 2.11 13.28 12.24
CA GLN A 35 3.28 12.76 12.93
C GLN A 35 4.51 12.74 12.04
N VAL A 36 4.39 12.20 10.82
CA VAL A 36 5.55 11.97 9.93
C VAL A 36 5.80 13.11 8.94
N LYS A 37 4.84 14.03 8.75
CA LYS A 37 4.82 15.15 7.80
C LYS A 37 4.85 14.74 6.32
N GLU A 38 4.89 13.45 6.01
CA GLU A 38 4.82 12.89 4.67
C GLU A 38 3.39 12.49 4.30
N THR A 39 3.14 12.21 3.02
CA THR A 39 1.83 11.76 2.55
C THR A 39 1.52 10.37 3.11
N ALA A 40 0.40 10.27 3.82
CA ALA A 40 -0.16 9.01 4.29
C ALA A 40 -1.28 8.55 3.33
N CYS A 41 -1.23 7.30 2.92
CA CYS A 41 -2.07 6.71 1.89
C CYS A 41 -2.80 5.48 2.41
N PHE A 42 -3.94 5.19 1.78
CA PHE A 42 -4.72 3.97 1.98
C PHE A 42 -5.07 3.33 0.64
N GLY A 43 -5.03 2.02 0.60
CA GLY A 43 -5.41 1.23 -0.56
C GLY A 43 -5.84 -0.18 -0.18
N VAL A 44 -6.50 -0.83 -1.14
CA VAL A 44 -7.06 -2.17 -1.00
C VAL A 44 -6.50 -3.11 -2.07
N LEU A 45 -6.68 -4.40 -1.86
CA LEU A 45 -6.35 -5.40 -2.86
C LEU A 45 -7.42 -5.43 -3.95
N GLY A 46 -7.00 -5.31 -5.21
CA GLY A 46 -7.85 -5.57 -6.37
C GLY A 46 -7.63 -6.98 -6.93
N ASP A 47 -8.15 -7.26 -8.12
CA ASP A 47 -8.07 -8.60 -8.74
C ASP A 47 -6.64 -9.02 -9.10
N GLU A 48 -5.83 -8.11 -9.63
CA GLU A 48 -4.45 -8.38 -10.07
C GLU A 48 -3.42 -7.49 -9.38
N LYS A 49 -3.81 -6.27 -9.02
CA LYS A 49 -2.98 -5.23 -8.40
C LYS A 49 -3.68 -4.64 -7.19
N GLY A 50 -2.96 -3.94 -6.36
CA GLY A 50 -3.59 -3.09 -5.37
C GLY A 50 -4.21 -1.85 -6.01
N ILE A 51 -5.18 -1.25 -5.35
CA ILE A 51 -5.89 -0.05 -5.80
C ILE A 51 -5.73 1.03 -4.73
N PHE A 52 -5.14 2.16 -5.10
CA PHE A 52 -5.08 3.34 -4.25
C PHE A 52 -6.46 3.95 -4.09
N ILE A 53 -6.86 4.24 -2.86
CA ILE A 53 -8.20 4.72 -2.54
C ILE A 53 -8.17 6.17 -2.06
N GLU A 54 -7.32 6.51 -1.05
CA GLU A 54 -7.36 7.81 -0.40
C GLU A 54 -6.00 8.18 0.19
N GLN A 55 -5.79 9.49 0.43
CA GLN A 55 -4.57 10.03 1.07
C GLN A 55 -4.84 11.25 1.92
N ALA A 56 -4.03 11.41 2.94
CA ALA A 56 -3.78 12.67 3.61
C ALA A 56 -2.45 13.21 3.12
N GLN A 57 -2.47 14.30 2.33
CA GLN A 57 -1.28 14.87 1.71
C GLN A 57 -0.31 15.42 2.77
N GLY A 58 0.97 15.14 2.62
CA GLY A 58 2.04 15.63 3.48
C GLY A 58 2.16 17.16 3.48
N HIS A 59 2.84 17.69 4.49
CA HIS A 59 2.95 19.14 4.69
C HIS A 59 4.08 19.79 3.87
N HIS A 60 4.95 19.00 3.27
CA HIS A 60 6.05 19.54 2.46
C HIS A 60 5.56 20.06 1.10
N THR A 61 6.21 21.11 0.56
CA THR A 61 5.95 21.63 -0.77
C THR A 61 6.13 20.53 -1.83
N PHE A 62 7.24 19.80 -1.77
CA PHE A 62 7.43 18.59 -2.57
C PHE A 62 6.89 17.40 -1.78
N ARG A 63 5.82 16.79 -2.26
CA ARG A 63 5.15 15.64 -1.66
C ARG A 63 4.56 14.72 -2.72
N PHE A 64 4.37 13.46 -2.36
CA PHE A 64 3.66 12.51 -3.23
C PHE A 64 2.17 12.80 -3.24
N VAL A 65 1.59 12.82 -4.46
CA VAL A 65 0.15 12.95 -4.66
C VAL A 65 -0.28 11.88 -5.67
N LEU A 66 -1.19 11.02 -5.27
CA LEU A 66 -1.76 9.97 -6.10
C LEU A 66 -3.21 10.30 -6.45
N SER A 67 -3.68 9.76 -7.56
CA SER A 67 -5.10 9.87 -7.94
C SER A 67 -5.84 8.61 -7.50
N PRO A 68 -7.02 8.72 -6.85
CA PRO A 68 -7.85 7.56 -6.51
C PRO A 68 -8.10 6.65 -7.71
N GLY A 69 -8.06 5.35 -7.49
CA GLY A 69 -8.16 4.32 -8.53
C GLY A 69 -6.83 3.98 -9.21
N LYS A 70 -5.72 4.67 -8.89
CA LYS A 70 -4.41 4.31 -9.45
C LYS A 70 -3.98 2.94 -8.91
N PRO A 71 -3.58 1.99 -9.80
CA PRO A 71 -3.06 0.70 -9.34
C PRO A 71 -1.67 0.84 -8.72
N PHE A 72 -1.34 -0.05 -7.79
CA PHE A 72 0.02 -0.27 -7.28
C PHE A 72 0.42 -1.73 -7.39
N GLU A 73 1.72 -1.95 -7.58
CA GLU A 73 2.30 -3.28 -7.73
C GLU A 73 2.32 -4.05 -6.40
N LEU A 74 2.06 -5.35 -6.46
CA LEU A 74 2.04 -6.17 -5.25
C LEU A 74 3.45 -6.62 -4.82
N HIS A 75 4.39 -6.75 -5.77
CA HIS A 75 5.71 -7.34 -5.50
C HIS A 75 6.76 -6.32 -5.03
N CYS A 76 6.63 -5.04 -5.39
CA CYS A 76 7.65 -4.02 -5.10
C CYS A 76 7.13 -2.81 -4.33
N SER A 77 5.82 -2.72 -4.06
CA SER A 77 5.27 -1.64 -3.24
C SER A 77 5.11 -2.05 -1.77
N ALA A 78 5.26 -1.10 -0.85
CA ALA A 78 5.05 -1.34 0.57
C ALA A 78 3.61 -1.83 0.88
N PRO A 79 2.51 -1.20 0.39
CA PRO A 79 1.16 -1.69 0.64
C PRO A 79 0.91 -3.08 0.04
N GLY A 80 1.45 -3.36 -1.14
CA GLY A 80 1.33 -4.67 -1.78
C GLY A 80 1.95 -5.78 -0.94
N LYS A 81 3.20 -5.60 -0.52
CA LYS A 81 3.90 -6.56 0.34
C LYS A 81 3.22 -6.70 1.70
N ALA A 82 2.74 -5.59 2.30
CA ALA A 82 2.02 -5.61 3.57
C ALA A 82 0.74 -6.46 3.51
N ILE A 83 -0.10 -6.30 2.49
CA ILE A 83 -1.32 -7.11 2.33
C ILE A 83 -0.96 -8.57 2.04
N MET A 84 -0.09 -8.81 1.07
CA MET A 84 0.27 -10.15 0.59
C MET A 84 0.89 -11.04 1.67
N ALA A 85 1.63 -10.45 2.62
CA ALA A 85 2.25 -11.20 3.71
C ALA A 85 1.24 -11.89 4.64
N TYR A 86 0.04 -11.32 4.77
CA TYR A 86 -0.99 -11.81 5.68
C TYR A 86 -2.17 -12.50 5.00
N LEU A 87 -2.18 -12.57 3.67
CA LEU A 87 -3.19 -13.34 2.96
C LEU A 87 -3.11 -14.83 3.32
N PRO A 88 -4.25 -15.52 3.46
CA PRO A 88 -4.28 -16.97 3.52
C PRO A 88 -3.50 -17.58 2.35
N LYS A 89 -2.75 -18.67 2.63
CA LYS A 89 -1.85 -19.28 1.64
C LYS A 89 -2.53 -19.55 0.29
N THR A 90 -3.74 -20.08 0.30
CA THR A 90 -4.50 -20.38 -0.93
C THR A 90 -4.83 -19.14 -1.76
N VAL A 91 -5.17 -18.03 -1.09
CA VAL A 91 -5.44 -16.73 -1.75
C VAL A 91 -4.15 -16.14 -2.29
N ARG A 92 -3.09 -16.11 -1.48
CA ARG A 92 -1.77 -15.63 -1.88
C ARG A 92 -1.21 -16.40 -3.08
N ASP A 93 -1.30 -17.74 -3.07
CA ASP A 93 -0.81 -18.58 -4.17
C ASP A 93 -1.56 -18.31 -5.48
N ARG A 94 -2.85 -17.96 -5.41
CA ARG A 94 -3.63 -17.51 -6.56
C ARG A 94 -3.04 -16.23 -7.15
N TYR A 95 -2.75 -15.20 -6.35
CA TYR A 95 -2.09 -13.97 -6.83
C TYR A 95 -0.71 -14.27 -7.44
N LEU A 96 0.08 -15.09 -6.77
CA LEU A 96 1.40 -15.48 -7.24
C LEU A 96 1.39 -16.26 -8.55
N SER A 97 0.29 -16.93 -8.91
CA SER A 97 0.21 -17.73 -10.14
C SER A 97 0.14 -16.89 -11.41
N TYR A 98 -0.32 -15.64 -11.34
CA TYR A 98 -0.39 -14.72 -12.47
C TYR A 98 0.42 -13.43 -12.27
N MET A 99 1.08 -13.28 -11.13
CA MET A 99 1.89 -12.10 -10.82
C MET A 99 3.12 -12.03 -11.73
N THR A 100 3.31 -10.85 -12.35
CA THR A 100 4.51 -10.55 -13.11
C THR A 100 5.47 -9.75 -12.23
N PHE A 101 6.68 -10.26 -12.05
CA PHE A 101 7.76 -9.61 -11.30
C PHE A 101 8.51 -8.63 -12.21
N THR A 102 7.84 -7.58 -12.65
CA THR A 102 8.41 -6.56 -13.54
C THR A 102 9.57 -5.84 -12.86
N ARG A 103 10.71 -5.77 -13.54
CA ARG A 103 11.87 -5.02 -13.05
C ARG A 103 11.71 -3.54 -13.37
N TYR A 104 11.72 -2.69 -12.35
CA TYR A 104 11.73 -1.23 -12.48
C TYR A 104 13.15 -0.67 -12.37
N ASN A 105 13.98 -1.27 -11.50
CA ASN A 105 15.37 -0.91 -11.32
C ASN A 105 16.17 -2.08 -10.72
N SER A 106 17.39 -1.85 -10.28
CA SER A 106 18.27 -2.90 -9.73
C SER A 106 17.85 -3.40 -8.34
N ARG A 107 16.95 -2.70 -7.64
CA ARG A 107 16.47 -3.06 -6.31
C ARG A 107 15.14 -3.82 -6.33
N THR A 108 14.45 -3.80 -7.46
CA THR A 108 13.15 -4.48 -7.60
C THR A 108 13.30 -5.98 -7.35
N ILE A 109 12.43 -6.53 -6.53
CA ILE A 109 12.29 -7.99 -6.35
C ILE A 109 11.75 -8.58 -7.66
N THR A 110 12.48 -9.50 -8.26
CA THR A 110 12.18 -10.03 -9.61
C THR A 110 12.00 -11.55 -9.65
N SER A 111 11.97 -12.22 -8.50
CA SER A 111 11.68 -13.66 -8.44
C SER A 111 10.66 -13.97 -7.35
N ARG A 112 9.91 -15.05 -7.58
CA ARG A 112 8.92 -15.56 -6.63
C ARG A 112 9.55 -15.95 -5.29
N GLU A 113 10.72 -16.58 -5.36
CA GLU A 113 11.45 -17.07 -4.18
C GLU A 113 11.87 -15.91 -3.29
N ALA A 114 12.54 -14.90 -3.86
CA ALA A 114 12.95 -13.70 -3.12
C ALA A 114 11.74 -12.93 -2.57
N TYR A 115 10.63 -12.93 -3.30
CA TYR A 115 9.40 -12.29 -2.84
C TYR A 115 8.79 -13.03 -1.65
N LEU A 116 8.73 -14.36 -1.66
CA LEU A 116 8.24 -15.14 -0.53
C LEU A 116 9.11 -14.92 0.73
N GLU A 117 10.44 -14.87 0.58
CA GLU A 117 11.34 -14.54 1.68
C GLU A 117 11.07 -13.14 2.25
N GLU A 118 10.79 -12.18 1.38
CA GLU A 118 10.42 -10.82 1.80
C GLU A 118 9.09 -10.80 2.54
N LEU A 119 8.07 -11.53 2.07
CA LEU A 119 6.78 -11.63 2.75
C LEU A 119 6.91 -12.28 4.15
N GLU A 120 7.80 -13.25 4.32
CA GLU A 120 8.08 -13.84 5.64
C GLU A 120 8.69 -12.81 6.60
N LYS A 121 9.62 -11.95 6.11
CA LYS A 121 10.17 -10.85 6.90
C LYS A 121 9.09 -9.86 7.29
N VAL A 122 8.24 -9.45 6.34
CA VAL A 122 7.11 -8.56 6.58
C VAL A 122 6.17 -9.13 7.64
N GLY A 123 5.84 -10.43 7.56
CA GLY A 123 5.00 -11.11 8.54
C GLY A 123 5.60 -11.10 9.96
N LYS A 124 6.92 -11.17 10.10
CA LYS A 124 7.63 -11.09 11.40
C LYS A 124 7.74 -9.66 11.94
N LEU A 125 7.90 -8.69 11.04
CA LEU A 125 8.10 -7.26 11.40
C LEU A 125 6.79 -6.53 11.66
N GLY A 126 5.68 -6.95 11.04
CA GLY A 126 4.39 -6.27 11.10
C GLY A 126 4.23 -5.14 10.07
N TYR A 127 5.26 -4.83 9.30
CA TYR A 127 5.25 -3.79 8.29
C TYR A 127 6.11 -4.17 7.08
N ALA A 128 5.87 -3.54 5.95
CA ALA A 128 6.65 -3.67 4.73
C ALA A 128 7.31 -2.35 4.34
N MET A 129 8.42 -2.45 3.62
CA MET A 129 9.09 -1.29 3.03
C MET A 129 9.19 -1.47 1.52
N ASP A 130 8.96 -0.40 0.78
CA ASP A 130 9.51 -0.22 -0.56
C ASP A 130 10.75 0.67 -0.41
N ASN A 131 11.92 0.07 -0.56
CA ASN A 131 13.20 0.75 -0.43
C ASN A 131 13.76 1.07 -1.82
N GLU A 132 13.12 2.01 -2.52
CA GLU A 132 13.46 2.39 -3.89
C GLU A 132 13.25 1.23 -4.90
N GLU A 133 12.32 0.31 -4.65
CA GLU A 133 12.10 -0.88 -5.48
C GLU A 133 11.31 -0.56 -6.76
N GLU A 134 10.33 0.36 -6.66
CA GLU A 134 9.57 0.85 -7.81
C GLU A 134 10.19 2.13 -8.37
N LEU A 135 10.45 3.12 -7.51
CA LEU A 135 10.93 4.43 -7.92
C LEU A 135 12.18 4.83 -7.14
N SER A 136 13.28 5.07 -7.85
CA SER A 136 14.54 5.52 -7.25
C SER A 136 14.36 6.85 -6.49
N GLY A 137 14.94 6.95 -5.29
CA GLY A 137 14.83 8.12 -4.43
C GLY A 137 13.58 8.19 -3.58
N VAL A 138 12.67 7.20 -3.69
CA VAL A 138 11.43 7.11 -2.93
C VAL A 138 11.46 5.93 -1.99
N ILE A 139 11.02 6.17 -0.76
CA ILE A 139 10.78 5.13 0.24
C ILE A 139 9.31 5.14 0.61
N CYS A 140 8.71 3.94 0.72
CA CYS A 140 7.41 3.77 1.31
C CYS A 140 7.50 2.79 2.48
N VAL A 141 6.71 3.04 3.52
CA VAL A 141 6.56 2.16 4.68
C VAL A 141 5.08 1.91 4.87
N GLY A 142 4.66 0.66 4.89
CA GLY A 142 3.25 0.30 4.93
C GLY A 142 2.96 -0.84 5.90
N ALA A 143 1.76 -0.81 6.48
CA ALA A 143 1.25 -1.84 7.36
C ALA A 143 -0.12 -2.33 6.88
N PRO A 144 -0.46 -3.61 7.10
CA PRO A 144 -1.77 -4.14 6.74
C PRO A 144 -2.85 -3.61 7.68
N ILE A 145 -4.05 -3.44 7.14
CA ILE A 145 -5.27 -3.20 7.91
C ILE A 145 -6.08 -4.50 7.89
N PHE A 146 -6.50 -4.94 9.06
CA PHE A 146 -7.30 -6.15 9.23
C PHE A 146 -8.76 -5.81 9.50
N ASN A 147 -9.66 -6.63 8.98
CA ASN A 147 -11.05 -6.61 9.40
C ASN A 147 -11.23 -7.38 10.73
N TYR A 148 -12.45 -7.42 11.24
CA TYR A 148 -12.80 -8.10 12.50
C TYR A 148 -12.57 -9.63 12.48
N THR A 149 -12.38 -10.23 11.31
CA THR A 149 -12.04 -11.66 11.18
C THR A 149 -10.54 -11.92 11.14
N GLY A 150 -9.71 -10.86 11.18
CA GLY A 150 -8.26 -10.96 11.01
C GLY A 150 -7.80 -11.09 9.55
N TYR A 151 -8.71 -10.86 8.58
CA TYR A 151 -8.35 -10.86 7.17
C TYR A 151 -7.78 -9.49 6.75
N PRO A 152 -6.66 -9.43 5.99
CA PRO A 152 -6.09 -8.17 5.52
C PRO A 152 -7.00 -7.54 4.46
N CYS A 153 -7.75 -6.51 4.85
CA CYS A 153 -8.70 -5.81 3.97
C CYS A 153 -8.10 -4.62 3.22
N GLY A 154 -6.89 -4.21 3.56
CA GLY A 154 -6.18 -3.12 2.92
C GLY A 154 -4.82 -2.88 3.55
N ALA A 155 -4.18 -1.79 3.17
CA ALA A 155 -2.97 -1.29 3.80
C ALA A 155 -2.98 0.23 3.90
N ILE A 156 -2.34 0.73 4.95
CA ILE A 156 -1.97 2.13 5.08
C ILE A 156 -0.46 2.25 4.90
N TRP A 157 -0.01 3.33 4.29
CA TRP A 157 1.43 3.55 4.11
C TRP A 157 1.76 5.03 4.01
N ILE A 158 3.01 5.36 4.28
CA ILE A 158 3.59 6.66 3.99
C ILE A 158 4.50 6.58 2.77
N SER A 159 4.56 7.66 2.00
CA SER A 159 5.47 7.81 0.87
C SER A 159 6.22 9.12 0.96
N GLY A 160 7.52 9.07 0.82
CA GLY A 160 8.36 10.26 0.85
C GLY A 160 9.72 10.06 0.18
N PRO A 161 10.47 11.15 -0.05
CA PRO A 161 11.83 11.07 -0.50
C PRO A 161 12.72 10.35 0.52
N LYS A 162 13.67 9.58 0.02
CA LYS A 162 14.63 8.83 0.83
C LYS A 162 15.36 9.69 1.85
N ASP A 163 15.72 10.91 1.47
CA ASP A 163 16.49 11.82 2.34
C ASP A 163 15.70 12.26 3.58
N ARG A 164 14.37 12.22 3.53
CA ARG A 164 13.51 12.56 4.66
C ARG A 164 13.05 11.34 5.45
N LEU A 165 12.96 10.17 4.83
CA LEU A 165 12.58 8.91 5.48
C LEU A 165 13.82 8.12 5.93
N SER A 166 14.59 8.71 6.85
CA SER A 166 15.74 8.03 7.47
C SER A 166 15.31 6.80 8.27
N LYS A 167 16.27 5.91 8.57
CA LYS A 167 16.00 4.71 9.39
C LYS A 167 15.36 5.03 10.75
N GLU A 168 15.69 6.17 11.33
CA GLU A 168 15.12 6.62 12.60
C GLU A 168 13.65 7.06 12.43
N VAL A 169 13.35 7.83 11.39
CA VAL A 169 11.97 8.22 11.05
C VAL A 169 11.13 6.99 10.80
N VAL A 170 11.61 6.04 9.98
CA VAL A 170 10.93 4.76 9.72
C VAL A 170 10.64 4.01 11.02
N LYS A 171 11.65 3.89 11.92
CA LYS A 171 11.48 3.21 13.21
C LYS A 171 10.43 3.87 14.12
N ASN A 172 10.32 5.19 14.07
CA ASN A 172 9.31 5.94 14.82
C ASN A 172 7.92 5.80 14.18
N THR A 173 7.84 5.85 12.86
CA THR A 173 6.59 5.65 12.10
C THR A 173 5.94 4.29 12.36
N VAL A 174 6.75 3.23 12.44
CA VAL A 174 6.27 1.86 12.70
C VAL A 174 5.71 1.68 14.11
N LYS A 175 6.04 2.58 15.05
CA LYS A 175 5.53 2.53 16.43
C LYS A 175 4.27 3.37 16.63
N ALA A 176 3.96 4.24 15.68
CA ALA A 176 2.78 5.10 15.68
C ALA A 176 1.54 4.36 15.20
#